data_3d51a6822711103da64b486bfdf02d6d
#
_entry.id   3d51a6822711103da64b486bfdf02d6d
#
_cell.length_a   1.000
_cell.length_b   1.000
_cell.length_c   1.000
_cell.angle_alpha   90.00
_cell.angle_beta   90.00
_cell.angle_gamma   90.00
#
_symmetry.space_group_name_H-M   'P 1'
#
loop_
_entity.id
_entity.type
_entity.pdbx_description
1 polymer ?
#
loop_
_entity_poly.entity_id
_entity_poly.type
_entity_poly.pdbx_seq_one_letter_code
_entity_poly.pdbx_strand_id
1 'polypeptide(L)'
;MKNIFCRGLMSFVFIIVFTTTSYAQNKSLKIGESLPESIWTNPFPVVNHSRKATNLSEDKNKLILIDFWSTWCSACLMSLPKIEALQQKFRDRVKILPVSSQDRFALDKFFSSPNGKKYKSMMSTYEDKALHELFPHAGVPFIIWIKDGKFFNSTDAGQLTEQTINEVLSGDKSSLQTIIQMNRERPLMLSDDYDRQKNVQLLNYSFFAKGKIPDIGAGGTYRKTATGKIHGRQFTNLPLWDMYYAIGYELFKRQDKTSFTEKRMVIDVNQPEQLIPIEKADGSNDGTNLYNYEFIIPEQKSDSLYNYMLEDLNRYSGYTVTLEKRPVKCLVLVRTSTKDKLATKGGEKRSTFPRTPSILRNVPLKNMVNMLNGEINIKELFIDETGYTGNVDLEVSGVKDIATLKKELQKYDLDLRPEERQLLMMIIKDQLN
;
A
#
# COMPACT_ATOMS: atom_id res chain seq x y z
N MET A 1 8.49 90.49 -34.37
CA MET A 1 9.20 89.44 -35.01
C MET A 1 9.38 88.24 -34.08
N LYS A 2 9.07 87.09 -34.53
CA LYS A 2 9.26 85.75 -33.96
C LYS A 2 8.20 85.19 -33.03
N ASN A 3 7.30 84.43 -33.61
CA ASN A 3 6.38 83.47 -33.03
C ASN A 3 7.12 82.33 -32.32
N ILE A 4 6.67 81.93 -31.16
CA ILE A 4 7.03 80.65 -30.56
C ILE A 4 5.71 79.88 -30.31
N PHE A 5 5.51 78.87 -31.09
CA PHE A 5 4.46 77.84 -30.99
C PHE A 5 4.71 76.97 -29.77
N CYS A 6 3.79 76.96 -28.82
CA CYS A 6 3.79 76.01 -27.71
C CYS A 6 2.99 74.79 -28.13
N ARG A 7 3.64 73.65 -28.43
CA ARG A 7 3.01 72.36 -28.68
C ARG A 7 2.75 71.67 -27.34
N GLY A 8 1.49 71.60 -26.94
CA GLY A 8 1.06 70.82 -25.81
C GLY A 8 1.18 69.32 -26.16
N LEU A 9 1.99 68.62 -25.39
CA LEU A 9 2.12 67.18 -25.45
C LEU A 9 1.08 66.54 -24.49
N MET A 10 0.01 66.02 -25.04
CA MET A 10 -1.03 65.30 -24.32
C MET A 10 -0.52 63.87 -24.07
N SER A 11 0.01 63.59 -22.88
CA SER A 11 0.39 62.24 -22.45
C SER A 11 -0.85 61.45 -22.08
N PHE A 12 -1.20 60.51 -22.97
CA PHE A 12 -2.19 59.45 -22.66
C PHE A 12 -1.53 58.40 -21.74
N VAL A 13 -1.86 58.42 -20.44
CA VAL A 13 -1.50 57.37 -19.48
C VAL A 13 -2.45 56.22 -19.69
N PHE A 14 -1.99 55.18 -20.34
CA PHE A 14 -2.68 53.91 -20.44
C PHE A 14 -2.54 53.19 -19.06
N ILE A 15 -3.58 53.23 -18.24
CA ILE A 15 -3.66 52.40 -17.03
C ILE A 15 -4.03 50.98 -17.48
N ILE A 16 -3.01 50.13 -17.61
CA ILE A 16 -3.22 48.71 -17.77
C ILE A 16 -3.64 48.14 -16.41
N VAL A 17 -4.95 47.91 -16.21
CA VAL A 17 -5.49 47.17 -15.08
C VAL A 17 -5.13 45.70 -15.29
N PHE A 18 -4.04 45.26 -14.69
CA PHE A 18 -3.78 43.83 -14.53
C PHE A 18 -4.83 43.27 -13.57
N THR A 19 -5.88 42.66 -14.10
CA THR A 19 -6.75 41.76 -13.34
C THR A 19 -5.92 40.50 -13.05
N THR A 20 -5.21 40.48 -11.92
CA THR A 20 -4.67 39.24 -11.36
C THR A 20 -5.86 38.39 -10.96
N THR A 21 -6.21 37.42 -11.81
CA THR A 21 -7.02 36.29 -11.40
C THR A 21 -6.19 35.52 -10.36
N SER A 22 -6.35 35.86 -9.08
CA SER A 22 -5.90 35.00 -8.01
C SER A 22 -6.63 33.66 -8.15
N TYR A 23 -5.98 32.68 -8.71
CA TYR A 23 -6.36 31.30 -8.48
C TYR A 23 -6.18 31.10 -6.98
N ALA A 24 -7.26 31.14 -6.23
CA ALA A 24 -7.27 30.72 -4.84
C ALA A 24 -6.85 29.24 -4.84
N GLN A 25 -5.59 28.96 -4.51
CA GLN A 25 -5.17 27.62 -4.17
C GLN A 25 -6.09 27.16 -3.04
N ASN A 26 -6.89 26.12 -3.28
CA ASN A 26 -7.75 25.56 -2.26
C ASN A 26 -6.86 25.11 -1.10
N LYS A 27 -6.88 25.89 -0.02
CA LYS A 27 -6.18 25.55 1.21
C LYS A 27 -6.82 24.29 1.78
N SER A 28 -6.02 23.28 2.12
CA SER A 28 -6.50 22.10 2.82
C SER A 28 -7.28 22.45 4.08
N LEU A 29 -8.43 21.82 4.28
CA LEU A 29 -9.27 22.07 5.45
C LEU A 29 -8.72 21.37 6.70
N LYS A 30 -8.90 22.03 7.83
CA LYS A 30 -8.68 21.47 9.17
C LYS A 30 -10.02 21.11 9.83
N ILE A 31 -9.98 20.16 10.75
CA ILE A 31 -11.14 19.79 11.57
C ILE A 31 -11.71 21.07 12.24
N GLY A 32 -13.03 21.23 12.13
CA GLY A 32 -13.78 22.40 12.60
C GLY A 32 -14.00 23.49 11.55
N GLU A 33 -13.25 23.50 10.44
CA GLU A 33 -13.42 24.49 9.36
C GLU A 33 -14.64 24.14 8.49
N SER A 34 -15.29 25.20 7.97
CA SER A 34 -16.47 25.05 7.08
C SER A 34 -16.03 24.70 5.66
N LEU A 35 -16.83 23.87 4.99
CA LEU A 35 -16.63 23.56 3.57
C LEU A 35 -16.84 24.82 2.72
N PRO A 36 -16.00 25.03 1.69
CA PRO A 36 -16.24 26.08 0.69
C PRO A 36 -17.59 25.86 -0.04
N GLU A 37 -18.28 26.95 -0.38
CA GLU A 37 -19.58 26.88 -1.09
C GLU A 37 -19.47 26.12 -2.42
N SER A 38 -18.32 26.20 -3.08
CA SER A 38 -18.05 25.47 -4.32
C SER A 38 -18.18 23.95 -4.19
N ILE A 39 -17.89 23.36 -3.02
CA ILE A 39 -18.02 21.91 -2.80
C ILE A 39 -19.49 21.47 -2.78
N TRP A 40 -20.38 22.35 -2.37
CA TRP A 40 -21.81 22.07 -2.35
C TRP A 40 -22.43 22.08 -3.76
N THR A 41 -22.00 23.01 -4.59
CA THR A 41 -22.68 23.36 -5.85
C THR A 41 -22.00 22.80 -7.09
N ASN A 42 -20.67 22.59 -7.05
CA ASN A 42 -19.94 22.07 -8.19
C ASN A 42 -20.34 20.60 -8.49
N PRO A 43 -20.52 20.27 -9.77
CA PRO A 43 -20.82 18.90 -10.17
C PRO A 43 -19.59 18.00 -10.06
N PHE A 44 -19.74 16.86 -9.42
CA PHE A 44 -18.76 15.77 -9.42
C PHE A 44 -19.15 14.76 -10.51
N PRO A 45 -18.30 14.46 -11.49
CA PRO A 45 -18.57 13.45 -12.49
C PRO A 45 -18.63 12.07 -11.85
N VAL A 46 -19.60 11.22 -12.25
CA VAL A 46 -19.82 9.91 -11.63
C VAL A 46 -19.93 8.79 -12.66
N VAL A 47 -19.55 7.59 -12.20
CA VAL A 47 -19.72 6.32 -12.92
C VAL A 47 -20.66 5.39 -12.16
N ASN A 48 -21.06 4.29 -12.80
CA ASN A 48 -21.94 3.26 -12.26
C ASN A 48 -23.29 3.81 -11.76
N HIS A 49 -23.78 4.85 -12.42
CA HIS A 49 -25.06 5.50 -12.10
C HIS A 49 -25.74 6.06 -13.36
N SER A 50 -27.06 6.22 -13.32
CA SER A 50 -27.82 6.80 -14.44
C SER A 50 -27.52 8.28 -14.67
N ARG A 51 -27.20 9.03 -13.63
CA ARG A 51 -26.74 10.43 -13.72
C ARG A 51 -25.28 10.46 -14.18
N LYS A 52 -24.90 11.49 -14.95
CA LYS A 52 -23.50 11.73 -15.37
C LYS A 52 -22.67 12.49 -14.32
N ALA A 53 -23.34 13.21 -13.45
CA ALA A 53 -22.74 13.97 -12.36
C ALA A 53 -23.69 14.06 -11.15
N THR A 54 -23.13 14.34 -9.99
CA THR A 54 -23.83 14.62 -8.73
C THR A 54 -23.23 15.88 -8.08
N ASN A 55 -23.95 16.47 -7.14
CA ASN A 55 -23.45 17.49 -6.24
C ASN A 55 -23.97 17.22 -4.82
N LEU A 56 -23.57 18.03 -3.86
CA LEU A 56 -23.95 17.88 -2.45
C LEU A 56 -24.97 18.94 -1.99
N SER A 57 -25.53 19.74 -2.90
CA SER A 57 -26.42 20.87 -2.53
C SER A 57 -27.68 20.43 -1.77
N GLU A 58 -28.24 19.29 -2.14
CA GLU A 58 -29.43 18.70 -1.50
C GLU A 58 -29.13 17.97 -0.19
N ASP A 59 -27.84 17.74 0.12
CA ASP A 59 -27.41 16.96 1.26
C ASP A 59 -26.83 17.82 2.40
N LYS A 60 -26.93 19.16 2.31
CA LYS A 60 -26.37 20.10 3.31
C LYS A 60 -26.82 19.82 4.76
N ASN A 61 -28.03 19.29 4.92
CA ASN A 61 -28.61 18.97 6.24
C ASN A 61 -28.34 17.53 6.70
N LYS A 62 -27.56 16.77 5.93
CA LYS A 62 -27.18 15.40 6.27
C LYS A 62 -25.77 15.33 6.84
N LEU A 63 -25.49 14.27 7.55
CA LEU A 63 -24.11 13.84 7.78
C LEU A 63 -23.54 13.35 6.45
N ILE A 64 -22.46 13.96 5.97
CA ILE A 64 -21.80 13.55 4.73
C ILE A 64 -20.53 12.79 5.07
N LEU A 65 -20.35 11.64 4.42
CA LEU A 65 -19.20 10.80 4.53
C LEU A 65 -18.56 10.71 3.14
N ILE A 66 -17.38 11.31 2.98
CA ILE A 66 -16.58 11.19 1.76
C ILE A 66 -15.67 9.99 1.94
N ASP A 67 -15.84 8.97 1.12
CA ASP A 67 -15.06 7.72 1.16
C ASP A 67 -14.05 7.71 0.02
N PHE A 68 -12.81 8.04 0.31
CA PHE A 68 -11.72 7.96 -0.67
C PHE A 68 -11.29 6.50 -0.85
N TRP A 69 -11.36 6.03 -2.09
CA TRP A 69 -11.09 4.64 -2.44
C TRP A 69 -10.42 4.46 -3.80
N SER A 70 -9.96 3.23 -4.08
CA SER A 70 -9.39 2.85 -5.37
C SER A 70 -9.65 1.38 -5.69
N THR A 71 -9.70 1.04 -6.97
CA THR A 71 -9.99 -0.33 -7.45
C THR A 71 -8.92 -1.36 -7.08
N TRP A 72 -7.70 -0.92 -6.79
CA TRP A 72 -6.57 -1.74 -6.35
C TRP A 72 -6.45 -1.86 -4.82
N CYS A 73 -7.27 -1.12 -4.06
CA CYS A 73 -7.24 -1.11 -2.61
C CYS A 73 -8.09 -2.26 -2.04
N SER A 74 -7.47 -3.34 -1.61
CA SER A 74 -8.17 -4.51 -1.07
C SER A 74 -9.00 -4.18 0.18
N ALA A 75 -8.49 -3.36 1.09
CA ALA A 75 -9.21 -2.92 2.29
C ALA A 75 -10.46 -2.09 1.93
N CYS A 76 -10.37 -1.24 0.88
CA CYS A 76 -11.53 -0.50 0.38
C CYS A 76 -12.59 -1.48 -0.16
N LEU A 77 -12.16 -2.44 -0.99
CA LEU A 77 -13.08 -3.41 -1.59
C LEU A 77 -13.78 -4.27 -0.53
N MET A 78 -13.10 -4.63 0.55
CA MET A 78 -13.69 -5.37 1.67
C MET A 78 -14.72 -4.54 2.44
N SER A 79 -14.58 -3.22 2.49
CA SER A 79 -15.52 -2.34 3.19
C SER A 79 -16.77 -1.98 2.38
N LEU A 80 -16.75 -2.12 1.04
CA LEU A 80 -17.85 -1.71 0.18
C LEU A 80 -19.22 -2.30 0.55
N PRO A 81 -19.37 -3.61 0.88
CA PRO A 81 -20.67 -4.17 1.28
C PRO A 81 -21.24 -3.48 2.52
N LYS A 82 -20.39 -3.18 3.49
CA LYS A 82 -20.77 -2.46 4.71
C LYS A 82 -21.19 -1.04 4.40
N ILE A 83 -20.44 -0.33 3.56
CA ILE A 83 -20.73 1.05 3.15
C ILE A 83 -22.08 1.13 2.44
N GLU A 84 -22.35 0.21 1.52
CA GLU A 84 -23.62 0.14 0.80
C GLU A 84 -24.80 -0.11 1.75
N ALA A 85 -24.66 -1.04 2.70
CA ALA A 85 -25.69 -1.32 3.70
C ALA A 85 -25.94 -0.10 4.62
N LEU A 86 -24.90 0.60 5.04
CA LEU A 86 -25.02 1.83 5.84
C LEU A 86 -25.69 2.96 5.05
N GLN A 87 -25.35 3.15 3.78
CA GLN A 87 -26.01 4.13 2.92
C GLN A 87 -27.51 3.84 2.79
N GLN A 88 -27.91 2.58 2.60
CA GLN A 88 -29.33 2.19 2.53
C GLN A 88 -30.05 2.44 3.86
N LYS A 89 -29.44 2.04 4.98
CA LYS A 89 -30.02 2.18 6.31
C LYS A 89 -30.22 3.64 6.73
N PHE A 90 -29.28 4.50 6.40
CA PHE A 90 -29.26 5.90 6.85
C PHE A 90 -29.58 6.92 5.73
N ARG A 91 -30.10 6.49 4.58
CA ARG A 91 -30.26 7.30 3.35
C ARG A 91 -30.83 8.70 3.55
N ASP A 92 -31.76 8.87 4.52
CA ASP A 92 -32.43 10.13 4.76
C ASP A 92 -31.61 11.09 5.62
N ARG A 93 -30.66 10.58 6.40
CA ARG A 93 -29.84 11.34 7.36
C ARG A 93 -28.35 11.37 7.02
N VAL A 94 -27.90 10.45 6.17
CA VAL A 94 -26.49 10.30 5.81
C VAL A 94 -26.36 10.22 4.30
N LYS A 95 -25.36 10.91 3.78
CA LYS A 95 -24.91 10.79 2.39
C LYS A 95 -23.50 10.23 2.39
N ILE A 96 -23.31 9.04 1.84
CA ILE A 96 -21.96 8.51 1.58
C ILE A 96 -21.63 8.77 0.12
N LEU A 97 -20.49 9.38 -0.14
CA LEU A 97 -19.97 9.69 -1.47
C LEU A 97 -18.62 8.98 -1.65
N PRO A 98 -18.60 7.85 -2.37
CA PRO A 98 -17.35 7.23 -2.79
C PRO A 98 -16.62 8.11 -3.81
N VAL A 99 -15.34 8.40 -3.53
CA VAL A 99 -14.51 9.34 -4.30
C VAL A 99 -13.23 8.65 -4.75
N SER A 100 -12.94 8.73 -6.06
CA SER A 100 -11.71 8.19 -6.62
C SER A 100 -10.99 9.20 -7.50
N SER A 101 -9.66 9.21 -7.41
CA SER A 101 -8.79 9.96 -8.32
C SER A 101 -8.50 9.21 -9.62
N GLN A 102 -8.89 7.94 -9.70
CA GLN A 102 -8.69 7.12 -10.91
C GLN A 102 -9.54 7.64 -12.07
N ASP A 103 -9.06 7.39 -13.28
CA ASP A 103 -9.79 7.75 -14.50
C ASP A 103 -11.08 6.92 -14.67
N ARG A 104 -11.96 7.44 -15.50
CA ARG A 104 -13.23 6.80 -15.80
C ARG A 104 -13.06 5.38 -16.33
N PHE A 105 -12.06 5.15 -17.18
CA PHE A 105 -11.84 3.84 -17.80
C PHE A 105 -11.52 2.76 -16.75
N ALA A 106 -10.67 3.09 -15.77
CA ALA A 106 -10.32 2.16 -14.67
C ALA A 106 -11.56 1.77 -13.85
N LEU A 107 -12.42 2.73 -13.52
CA LEU A 107 -13.64 2.48 -12.75
C LEU A 107 -14.69 1.72 -13.57
N ASP A 108 -14.93 2.08 -14.83
CA ASP A 108 -15.86 1.37 -15.72
C ASP A 108 -15.41 -0.10 -15.89
N LYS A 109 -14.11 -0.34 -16.06
CA LYS A 109 -13.51 -1.68 -16.11
C LYS A 109 -13.76 -2.46 -14.82
N PHE A 110 -13.58 -1.82 -13.66
CA PHE A 110 -13.86 -2.45 -12.37
C PHE A 110 -15.34 -2.83 -12.24
N PHE A 111 -16.27 -1.88 -12.44
CA PHE A 111 -17.71 -2.15 -12.30
C PHE A 111 -18.25 -3.14 -13.34
N SER A 112 -17.58 -3.30 -14.48
CA SER A 112 -17.90 -4.32 -15.49
C SER A 112 -17.35 -5.70 -15.12
N SER A 113 -16.43 -5.82 -14.19
CA SER A 113 -15.81 -7.07 -13.76
C SER A 113 -16.76 -7.92 -12.91
N PRO A 114 -16.54 -9.26 -12.76
CA PRO A 114 -17.33 -10.10 -11.86
C PRO A 114 -17.39 -9.59 -10.42
N ASN A 115 -16.30 -8.98 -9.93
CA ASN A 115 -16.23 -8.42 -8.59
C ASN A 115 -17.00 -7.10 -8.48
N GLY A 116 -16.86 -6.20 -9.46
CA GLY A 116 -17.50 -4.90 -9.45
C GLY A 116 -19.02 -4.98 -9.71
N LYS A 117 -19.48 -5.95 -10.49
CA LYS A 117 -20.93 -6.16 -10.77
C LYS A 117 -21.78 -6.42 -9.53
N LYS A 118 -21.16 -6.77 -8.41
CA LYS A 118 -21.84 -6.93 -7.11
C LYS A 118 -22.34 -5.58 -6.56
N TYR A 119 -21.73 -4.46 -6.94
CA TYR A 119 -21.98 -3.12 -6.41
C TYR A 119 -22.78 -2.25 -7.38
N LYS A 120 -23.91 -2.76 -7.86
CA LYS A 120 -24.76 -2.09 -8.88
C LYS A 120 -25.34 -0.74 -8.43
N SER A 121 -25.54 -0.56 -7.13
CA SER A 121 -26.08 0.66 -6.54
C SER A 121 -25.03 1.67 -6.10
N MET A 122 -23.76 1.31 -6.16
CA MET A 122 -22.66 2.17 -5.75
C MET A 122 -22.31 3.18 -6.84
N MET A 123 -22.71 4.43 -6.66
CA MET A 123 -22.22 5.56 -7.45
C MET A 123 -20.83 5.96 -6.94
N SER A 124 -19.86 6.20 -7.83
CA SER A 124 -18.55 6.74 -7.46
C SER A 124 -18.17 7.92 -8.34
N THR A 125 -17.51 8.93 -7.76
CA THR A 125 -16.83 9.94 -8.57
C THR A 125 -15.56 9.37 -9.20
N TYR A 126 -15.07 10.01 -10.25
CA TYR A 126 -13.81 9.68 -10.91
C TYR A 126 -13.02 10.96 -11.21
N GLU A 127 -11.71 10.81 -11.39
CA GLU A 127 -10.77 11.92 -11.69
C GLU A 127 -10.92 13.10 -10.72
N ASP A 128 -11.33 12.81 -9.46
CA ASP A 128 -11.50 13.88 -8.49
C ASP A 128 -10.15 14.48 -8.11
N LYS A 129 -10.12 15.80 -8.11
CA LYS A 129 -9.00 16.61 -7.62
C LYS A 129 -9.43 17.53 -6.48
N ALA A 130 -10.63 18.07 -6.57
CA ALA A 130 -11.13 19.09 -5.65
C ALA A 130 -11.22 18.59 -4.21
N LEU A 131 -11.80 17.40 -3.99
CA LEU A 131 -11.89 16.81 -2.65
C LEU A 131 -10.53 16.29 -2.18
N HIS A 132 -9.68 15.75 -3.09
CA HIS A 132 -8.32 15.34 -2.74
C HIS A 132 -7.42 16.53 -2.33
N GLU A 133 -7.56 17.69 -2.97
CA GLU A 133 -6.84 18.92 -2.57
C GLU A 133 -7.36 19.47 -1.24
N LEU A 134 -8.66 19.38 -1.02
CA LEU A 134 -9.31 19.88 0.19
C LEU A 134 -9.01 18.99 1.42
N PHE A 135 -8.92 17.66 1.21
CA PHE A 135 -8.61 16.65 2.22
C PHE A 135 -7.39 15.82 1.79
N PRO A 136 -6.18 16.38 1.88
CA PRO A 136 -4.97 15.69 1.47
C PRO A 136 -4.77 14.40 2.27
N HIS A 137 -4.45 13.31 1.55
CA HIS A 137 -4.19 12.02 2.16
C HIS A 137 -3.18 11.21 1.34
N ALA A 138 -2.45 10.34 2.02
CA ALA A 138 -1.40 9.52 1.42
C ALA A 138 -1.88 8.11 1.06
N GLY A 139 -2.96 7.63 1.66
CA GLY A 139 -3.47 6.28 1.45
C GLY A 139 -4.99 6.17 1.57
N VAL A 140 -5.53 5.08 1.07
CA VAL A 140 -6.96 4.73 1.12
C VAL A 140 -7.12 3.34 1.76
N PRO A 141 -8.26 3.04 2.46
CA PRO A 141 -9.45 3.89 2.61
C PRO A 141 -9.23 5.05 3.58
N PHE A 142 -9.81 6.21 3.25
CA PHE A 142 -9.78 7.39 4.09
C PHE A 142 -11.17 8.06 4.06
N ILE A 143 -11.79 8.22 5.23
CA ILE A 143 -13.18 8.67 5.35
C ILE A 143 -13.19 10.06 6.00
N ILE A 144 -13.80 11.03 5.32
CA ILE A 144 -14.06 12.37 5.85
C ILE A 144 -15.50 12.45 6.33
N TRP A 145 -15.67 12.89 7.55
CA TRP A 145 -16.95 13.16 8.19
C TRP A 145 -17.25 14.65 8.14
N ILE A 146 -18.39 15.03 7.53
CA ILE A 146 -18.82 16.40 7.45
C ILE A 146 -20.17 16.49 8.14
N LYS A 147 -20.24 17.30 9.21
CA LYS A 147 -21.44 17.54 9.98
C LYS A 147 -21.71 19.04 10.02
N ASP A 148 -22.97 19.43 9.80
CA ASP A 148 -23.41 20.84 9.83
C ASP A 148 -22.54 21.75 8.95
N GLY A 149 -22.14 21.25 7.78
CA GLY A 149 -21.30 21.93 6.80
C GLY A 149 -19.84 22.12 7.19
N LYS A 150 -19.36 21.46 8.26
CA LYS A 150 -17.99 21.54 8.75
C LYS A 150 -17.28 20.21 8.64
N PHE A 151 -15.98 20.25 8.41
CA PHE A 151 -15.11 19.08 8.54
C PHE A 151 -15.09 18.65 10.01
N PHE A 152 -15.83 17.57 10.31
CA PHE A 152 -16.03 17.08 11.68
C PHE A 152 -14.90 16.16 12.13
N ASN A 153 -14.53 15.17 11.29
CA ASN A 153 -13.48 14.19 11.61
C ASN A 153 -12.98 13.47 10.36
N SER A 154 -11.85 12.78 10.49
CA SER A 154 -11.31 11.87 9.49
C SER A 154 -10.97 10.51 10.12
N THR A 155 -11.31 9.41 9.43
CA THR A 155 -11.15 8.04 9.95
C THR A 155 -10.74 7.06 8.85
N ASP A 156 -10.45 5.83 9.23
CA ASP A 156 -10.45 4.69 8.31
C ASP A 156 -11.85 4.09 8.13
N ALA A 157 -11.98 3.13 7.22
CA ALA A 157 -13.25 2.45 6.98
C ALA A 157 -13.66 1.52 8.15
N GLY A 158 -12.75 1.12 9.02
CA GLY A 158 -13.04 0.31 10.22
C GLY A 158 -13.99 1.02 11.17
N GLN A 159 -13.76 2.32 11.35
CA GLN A 159 -14.54 3.16 12.24
C GLN A 159 -15.90 3.60 11.67
N LEU A 160 -16.18 3.36 10.40
CA LEU A 160 -17.49 3.63 9.80
C LEU A 160 -18.46 2.51 10.16
N THR A 161 -19.21 2.69 11.25
CA THR A 161 -20.16 1.72 11.83
C THR A 161 -21.52 2.38 12.09
N GLU A 162 -22.55 1.57 12.31
CA GLU A 162 -23.86 2.07 12.75
C GLU A 162 -23.77 2.84 14.07
N GLN A 163 -22.97 2.35 14.99
CA GLN A 163 -22.76 2.97 16.30
C GLN A 163 -22.17 4.36 16.12
N THR A 164 -21.05 4.49 15.42
CA THR A 164 -20.35 5.77 15.24
C THR A 164 -21.18 6.79 14.45
N ILE A 165 -21.95 6.33 13.44
CA ILE A 165 -22.90 7.18 12.73
C ILE A 165 -23.98 7.72 13.70
N ASN A 166 -24.57 6.86 14.52
CA ASN A 166 -25.59 7.30 15.48
C ASN A 166 -25.02 8.25 16.54
N GLU A 167 -23.83 7.99 17.08
CA GLU A 167 -23.14 8.90 18.02
C GLU A 167 -22.96 10.30 17.41
N VAL A 168 -22.49 10.36 16.17
CA VAL A 168 -22.30 11.64 15.48
C VAL A 168 -23.64 12.32 15.21
N LEU A 169 -24.68 11.59 14.78
CA LEU A 169 -26.01 12.15 14.49
C LEU A 169 -26.71 12.66 15.75
N SER A 170 -26.61 11.97 16.90
CA SER A 170 -27.20 12.38 18.17
C SER A 170 -26.49 13.59 18.81
N GLY A 171 -25.25 13.84 18.41
CA GLY A 171 -24.43 14.87 19.01
C GLY A 171 -23.77 14.45 20.34
N ASP A 172 -23.83 13.16 20.66
CA ASP A 172 -23.16 12.58 21.81
C ASP A 172 -21.63 12.60 21.63
N LYS A 173 -20.90 12.31 22.72
CA LYS A 173 -19.46 12.16 22.65
C LYS A 173 -19.12 11.02 21.69
N SER A 174 -18.53 11.36 20.54
CA SER A 174 -18.16 10.38 19.52
C SER A 174 -16.98 9.54 19.97
N SER A 175 -17.06 8.23 19.72
CA SER A 175 -15.94 7.28 19.91
C SER A 175 -14.94 7.30 18.77
N LEU A 176 -15.15 8.12 17.72
CA LEU A 176 -14.26 8.24 16.57
C LEU A 176 -12.86 8.67 16.98
N GLN A 177 -11.88 7.90 16.55
CA GLN A 177 -10.47 8.26 16.66
C GLN A 177 -10.05 8.97 15.36
N THR A 178 -9.59 10.20 15.49
CA THR A 178 -9.13 10.99 14.35
C THR A 178 -7.91 10.34 13.72
N ILE A 179 -7.93 10.18 12.38
CA ILE A 179 -6.77 9.80 11.60
C ILE A 179 -6.32 11.01 10.78
N ILE A 180 -5.21 11.59 11.16
CA ILE A 180 -4.52 12.61 10.38
C ILE A 180 -3.42 11.92 9.60
N GLN A 181 -3.51 11.92 8.27
CA GLN A 181 -2.46 11.30 7.47
C GLN A 181 -1.21 12.18 7.46
N MET A 182 -0.16 11.69 8.12
CA MET A 182 1.11 12.40 8.15
C MET A 182 1.75 12.41 6.74
N ASN A 183 2.44 13.49 6.43
CA ASN A 183 3.25 13.57 5.22
C ASN A 183 4.38 12.54 5.27
N ARG A 184 4.23 11.45 4.51
CA ARG A 184 5.22 10.37 4.45
C ARG A 184 6.47 10.72 3.65
N GLU A 185 6.49 11.83 2.96
CA GLU A 185 7.69 12.30 2.24
C GLU A 185 8.74 12.84 3.20
N ARG A 186 8.33 13.21 4.40
CA ARG A 186 9.23 13.70 5.45
C ARG A 186 9.65 12.57 6.40
N PRO A 187 10.86 12.61 6.97
CA PRO A 187 11.25 11.72 8.05
C PRO A 187 10.30 11.84 9.25
N LEU A 188 9.96 10.70 9.86
CA LEU A 188 9.11 10.66 11.05
C LEU A 188 9.70 11.53 12.16
N MET A 189 8.82 12.24 12.87
CA MET A 189 9.20 13.07 14.02
C MET A 189 10.27 14.16 13.75
N LEU A 190 10.67 14.36 12.49
CA LEU A 190 11.57 15.45 12.17
C LEU A 190 10.81 16.77 12.10
N SER A 191 11.34 17.82 12.76
CA SER A 191 10.71 19.14 12.79
C SER A 191 10.51 19.74 11.39
N ASP A 192 9.38 20.43 11.19
CA ASP A 192 9.11 21.17 9.96
C ASP A 192 10.14 22.27 9.69
N ASP A 193 10.77 22.81 10.74
CA ASP A 193 11.77 23.86 10.62
C ASP A 193 13.12 23.35 10.08
N TYR A 194 13.35 22.03 10.07
CA TYR A 194 14.59 21.46 9.53
C TYR A 194 14.80 21.83 8.07
N ASP A 195 13.75 21.83 7.23
CA ASP A 195 13.85 22.13 5.80
C ASP A 195 14.24 23.60 5.51
N ARG A 196 14.13 24.49 6.51
CA ARG A 196 14.50 25.91 6.36
C ARG A 196 16.00 26.11 6.51
N GLN A 197 16.72 25.13 6.98
CA GLN A 197 18.16 25.22 7.23
C GLN A 197 18.92 24.77 5.97
N LYS A 198 19.04 25.68 5.00
CA LYS A 198 19.63 25.40 3.67
C LYS A 198 21.08 24.86 3.70
N ASN A 199 21.79 25.02 4.79
CA ASN A 199 23.19 24.62 4.93
C ASN A 199 23.39 23.36 5.79
N VAL A 200 22.30 22.70 6.17
CA VAL A 200 22.37 21.46 6.98
C VAL A 200 21.96 20.28 6.12
N GLN A 201 22.82 19.26 6.10
CA GLN A 201 22.58 18.00 5.41
C GLN A 201 22.34 16.89 6.42
N LEU A 202 21.22 16.19 6.31
CA LEU A 202 20.94 15.01 7.10
C LEU A 202 21.85 13.86 6.64
N LEU A 203 22.81 13.47 7.48
CA LEU A 203 23.75 12.37 7.17
C LEU A 203 23.24 11.01 7.63
N ASN A 204 22.59 10.96 8.80
CA ASN A 204 22.03 9.74 9.35
C ASN A 204 20.79 10.08 10.17
N TYR A 205 19.80 9.20 10.09
CA TYR A 205 18.59 9.29 10.89
C TYR A 205 18.14 7.87 11.23
N SER A 206 17.92 7.60 12.50
CA SER A 206 17.30 6.39 13.00
C SER A 206 16.20 6.77 13.99
N PHE A 207 15.00 6.28 13.74
CA PHE A 207 13.85 6.41 14.63
C PHE A 207 13.25 5.02 14.82
N PHE A 208 13.13 4.59 16.07
CA PHE A 208 12.51 3.31 16.41
C PHE A 208 11.62 3.48 17.64
N ALA A 209 10.34 3.17 17.50
CA ALA A 209 9.35 3.30 18.57
C ALA A 209 8.38 2.12 18.59
N LYS A 210 8.01 1.68 19.79
CA LYS A 210 6.97 0.66 20.02
C LYS A 210 5.63 1.33 20.26
N GLY A 211 4.59 0.78 19.68
CA GLY A 211 3.20 1.22 19.80
C GLY A 211 2.62 1.73 18.49
N LYS A 212 1.31 1.81 18.42
CA LYS A 212 0.57 2.35 17.28
C LYS A 212 0.62 3.88 17.31
N ILE A 213 1.03 4.49 16.20
CA ILE A 213 0.82 5.93 15.96
C ILE A 213 -0.54 6.06 15.28
N PRO A 214 -1.55 6.69 15.92
CA PRO A 214 -2.93 6.70 15.42
C PRO A 214 -3.08 7.38 14.06
N ASP A 215 -2.24 8.40 13.80
CA ASP A 215 -2.41 9.33 12.68
C ASP A 215 -1.71 8.85 11.39
N ILE A 216 -1.11 7.66 11.41
CA ILE A 216 -0.50 7.06 10.21
C ILE A 216 -0.99 5.63 10.01
N GLY A 217 -1.20 5.25 8.74
CA GLY A 217 -1.56 3.89 8.37
C GLY A 217 -0.40 2.90 8.53
N ALA A 218 -0.71 1.61 8.59
CA ALA A 218 0.28 0.54 8.48
C ALA A 218 0.94 0.54 7.08
N GLY A 219 2.24 0.28 7.02
CA GLY A 219 2.93 0.14 5.73
C GLY A 219 4.39 0.57 5.74
N GLY A 220 4.96 0.67 4.54
CA GLY A 220 6.36 1.05 4.37
C GLY A 220 6.58 1.94 3.16
N THR A 221 7.53 2.87 3.28
CA THR A 221 7.90 3.82 2.23
C THR A 221 9.42 3.82 2.03
N TYR A 222 9.85 3.96 0.79
CA TYR A 222 11.27 4.13 0.46
C TYR A 222 11.65 5.61 0.50
N ARG A 223 12.82 5.93 1.08
CA ARG A 223 13.45 7.24 0.92
C ARG A 223 14.36 7.20 -0.30
N LYS A 224 14.04 8.04 -1.27
CA LYS A 224 14.79 8.13 -2.54
C LYS A 224 15.46 9.47 -2.65
N THR A 225 16.67 9.47 -3.19
CA THR A 225 17.37 10.70 -3.61
C THR A 225 16.72 11.29 -4.85
N ALA A 226 17.13 12.49 -5.24
CA ALA A 226 16.72 13.10 -6.50
C ALA A 226 17.10 12.26 -7.73
N THR A 227 18.14 11.41 -7.61
CA THR A 227 18.56 10.47 -8.66
C THR A 227 17.74 9.17 -8.67
N GLY A 228 16.79 9.01 -7.72
CA GLY A 228 15.95 7.83 -7.57
C GLY A 228 16.60 6.68 -6.77
N LYS A 229 17.84 6.87 -6.25
CA LYS A 229 18.53 5.86 -5.46
C LYS A 229 17.90 5.74 -4.06
N ILE A 230 17.63 4.51 -3.62
CA ILE A 230 17.06 4.24 -2.29
C ILE A 230 18.17 4.35 -1.24
N HIS A 231 18.05 5.30 -0.32
CA HIS A 231 19.00 5.55 0.76
C HIS A 231 18.37 5.51 2.16
N GLY A 232 17.12 5.12 2.24
CA GLY A 232 16.42 4.92 3.51
C GLY A 232 15.10 4.21 3.33
N ARG A 233 14.52 3.78 4.44
CA ARG A 233 13.23 3.12 4.49
C ARG A 233 12.47 3.50 5.76
N GLN A 234 11.18 3.64 5.63
CA GLN A 234 10.25 3.87 6.72
C GLN A 234 9.27 2.70 6.81
N PHE A 235 8.98 2.27 8.03
CA PHE A 235 7.91 1.36 8.38
C PHE A 235 7.03 2.02 9.44
N THR A 236 5.73 1.91 9.31
CA THR A 236 4.76 2.51 10.23
C THR A 236 3.74 1.49 10.65
N ASN A 237 3.47 1.41 11.96
CA ASN A 237 2.46 0.52 12.55
C ASN A 237 2.56 -0.93 12.06
N LEU A 238 3.77 -1.45 11.95
CA LEU A 238 4.04 -2.82 11.54
C LEU A 238 4.63 -3.64 12.69
N PRO A 239 4.37 -4.96 12.75
CA PRO A 239 5.08 -5.85 13.65
C PRO A 239 6.54 -6.01 13.22
N LEU A 240 7.41 -6.42 14.14
CA LEU A 240 8.82 -6.69 13.82
C LEU A 240 9.00 -7.76 12.75
N TRP A 241 8.11 -8.74 12.70
CA TRP A 241 8.09 -9.76 11.65
C TRP A 241 8.10 -9.15 10.25
N ASP A 242 7.18 -8.23 9.97
CA ASP A 242 7.07 -7.59 8.65
C ASP A 242 8.30 -6.75 8.31
N MET A 243 8.89 -6.10 9.32
CA MET A 243 10.11 -5.33 9.13
C MET A 243 11.29 -6.25 8.79
N TYR A 244 11.49 -7.34 9.54
CA TYR A 244 12.52 -8.32 9.26
C TYR A 244 12.32 -9.04 7.93
N TYR A 245 11.06 -9.37 7.61
CA TYR A 245 10.71 -9.95 6.31
C TYR A 245 11.10 -9.02 5.16
N ALA A 246 10.76 -7.73 5.25
CA ALA A 246 11.08 -6.75 4.23
C ALA A 246 12.60 -6.50 4.09
N ILE A 247 13.35 -6.49 5.19
CA ILE A 247 14.80 -6.39 5.20
C ILE A 247 15.43 -7.67 4.60
N GLY A 248 14.96 -8.84 5.05
CA GLY A 248 15.39 -10.14 4.54
C GLY A 248 15.21 -10.27 3.03
N TYR A 249 14.05 -9.87 2.52
CA TYR A 249 13.77 -9.88 1.08
C TYR A 249 14.85 -9.13 0.27
N GLU A 250 15.23 -7.94 0.72
CA GLU A 250 16.25 -7.14 0.04
C GLU A 250 17.66 -7.70 0.20
N LEU A 251 18.01 -8.24 1.37
CA LEU A 251 19.29 -8.87 1.62
C LEU A 251 19.49 -10.14 0.80
N PHE A 252 18.50 -11.03 0.75
CA PHE A 252 18.55 -12.25 -0.06
C PHE A 252 18.65 -11.96 -1.55
N LYS A 253 17.89 -10.99 -2.05
CA LYS A 253 17.97 -10.56 -3.44
C LYS A 253 19.39 -10.14 -3.85
N ARG A 254 20.14 -9.53 -2.93
CA ARG A 254 21.52 -9.06 -3.17
C ARG A 254 22.56 -10.15 -2.99
N GLN A 255 22.43 -10.97 -1.94
CA GLN A 255 23.46 -11.93 -1.52
C GLN A 255 23.29 -13.31 -2.16
N ASP A 256 22.07 -13.81 -2.23
CA ASP A 256 21.79 -15.20 -2.64
C ASP A 256 21.14 -15.28 -4.03
N LYS A 257 20.60 -14.16 -4.55
CA LYS A 257 19.86 -14.07 -5.82
C LYS A 257 18.70 -15.05 -5.92
N THR A 258 18.27 -15.63 -4.78
CA THR A 258 17.13 -16.54 -4.67
C THR A 258 15.92 -15.81 -4.14
N SER A 259 14.75 -16.44 -4.25
CA SER A 259 13.52 -15.93 -3.67
C SER A 259 13.56 -16.05 -2.15
N PHE A 260 13.27 -14.95 -1.47
CA PHE A 260 13.04 -14.94 -0.04
C PHE A 260 11.55 -15.13 0.25
N THR A 261 11.23 -16.04 1.13
CA THR A 261 9.87 -16.29 1.64
C THR A 261 9.96 -16.58 3.13
N GLU A 262 8.83 -16.63 3.82
CA GLU A 262 8.75 -16.96 5.24
C GLU A 262 9.42 -18.29 5.57
N LYS A 263 9.43 -19.25 4.64
CA LYS A 263 10.12 -20.55 4.78
C LYS A 263 11.65 -20.40 4.95
N ARG A 264 12.22 -19.26 4.65
CA ARG A 264 13.62 -18.91 4.86
C ARG A 264 13.88 -18.23 6.20
N MET A 265 12.84 -18.04 7.01
CA MET A 265 12.94 -17.46 8.36
C MET A 265 12.81 -18.56 9.41
N VAL A 266 13.75 -18.57 10.33
CA VAL A 266 13.73 -19.47 11.50
C VAL A 266 13.53 -18.61 12.74
N ILE A 267 12.46 -18.83 13.46
CA ILE A 267 12.12 -18.15 14.69
C ILE A 267 12.55 -19.07 15.85
N ASP A 268 13.59 -18.66 16.55
CA ASP A 268 14.17 -19.34 17.70
C ASP A 268 14.15 -18.40 18.90
N VAL A 269 12.92 -18.03 19.33
CA VAL A 269 12.65 -17.09 20.40
C VAL A 269 11.65 -17.67 21.40
N ASN A 270 11.71 -17.21 22.66
CA ASN A 270 10.86 -17.70 23.74
C ASN A 270 9.39 -17.31 23.56
N GLN A 271 9.11 -16.14 22.96
CA GLN A 271 7.76 -15.57 22.82
C GLN A 271 7.52 -15.13 21.36
N PRO A 272 7.26 -16.08 20.42
CA PRO A 272 7.07 -15.76 19.00
C PRO A 272 5.92 -14.80 18.74
N GLU A 273 4.90 -14.80 19.61
CA GLU A 273 3.74 -13.91 19.54
C GLU A 273 4.08 -12.43 19.69
N GLN A 274 5.24 -12.09 20.23
CA GLN A 274 5.72 -10.71 20.28
C GLN A 274 6.29 -10.19 18.96
N LEU A 275 6.71 -11.10 18.10
CA LEU A 275 7.18 -10.77 16.74
C LEU A 275 6.02 -10.61 15.76
N ILE A 276 4.99 -11.42 15.91
CA ILE A 276 3.85 -11.52 15.01
C ILE A 276 2.62 -10.93 15.72
N PRO A 277 1.82 -10.10 15.04
CA PRO A 277 0.60 -9.58 15.65
C PRO A 277 -0.35 -10.70 15.98
N ILE A 278 -0.92 -10.65 17.18
CA ILE A 278 -2.03 -11.54 17.55
C ILE A 278 -3.29 -11.01 16.89
N GLU A 279 -3.76 -11.75 15.90
CA GLU A 279 -5.02 -11.46 15.24
C GLU A 279 -6.16 -11.89 16.17
N LYS A 280 -7.01 -10.96 16.58
CA LYS A 280 -8.23 -11.27 17.34
C LYS A 280 -9.23 -12.01 16.46
N ALA A 281 -10.19 -12.69 17.08
CA ALA A 281 -11.23 -13.44 16.38
C ALA A 281 -12.06 -12.59 15.39
N ASP A 282 -12.08 -11.26 15.55
CA ASP A 282 -12.73 -10.30 14.67
C ASP A 282 -11.79 -9.74 13.56
N GLY A 283 -10.57 -10.27 13.43
CA GLY A 283 -9.56 -9.81 12.49
C GLY A 283 -8.87 -8.50 12.90
N SER A 284 -9.17 -7.96 14.08
CA SER A 284 -8.48 -6.77 14.59
C SER A 284 -7.20 -7.14 15.33
N ASN A 285 -6.23 -6.23 15.31
CA ASN A 285 -5.01 -6.30 16.09
C ASN A 285 -5.16 -5.41 17.32
N ASP A 286 -4.71 -5.87 18.49
CA ASP A 286 -4.77 -5.07 19.72
C ASP A 286 -3.78 -3.90 19.74
N GLY A 287 -2.88 -3.83 18.75
CA GLY A 287 -1.90 -2.76 18.61
C GLY A 287 -0.69 -2.87 19.54
N THR A 288 -0.60 -3.91 20.38
CA THR A 288 0.45 -4.02 21.41
C THR A 288 1.83 -4.31 20.85
N ASN A 289 1.93 -5.07 19.74
CA ASN A 289 3.18 -5.48 19.12
C ASN A 289 3.42 -4.77 17.76
N LEU A 290 2.99 -3.52 17.68
CA LEU A 290 3.27 -2.66 16.53
C LEU A 290 4.46 -1.75 16.82
N TYR A 291 5.21 -1.48 15.78
CA TYR A 291 6.41 -0.64 15.83
C TYR A 291 6.40 0.34 14.66
N ASN A 292 7.17 1.41 14.84
CA ASN A 292 7.44 2.42 13.82
C ASN A 292 8.95 2.54 13.71
N TYR A 293 9.47 2.40 12.51
CA TYR A 293 10.90 2.43 12.26
C TYR A 293 11.20 3.22 10.99
N GLU A 294 12.16 4.11 11.09
CA GLU A 294 12.69 4.80 9.93
C GLU A 294 14.21 4.89 10.02
N PHE A 295 14.86 4.59 8.92
CA PHE A 295 16.30 4.61 8.81
C PHE A 295 16.74 5.28 7.53
N ILE A 296 17.61 6.30 7.63
CA ILE A 296 18.16 7.07 6.51
C ILE A 296 19.68 7.11 6.64
N ILE A 297 20.39 6.91 5.53
CA ILE A 297 21.84 6.96 5.45
C ILE A 297 22.29 7.82 4.27
N PRO A 298 23.58 8.22 4.20
CA PRO A 298 24.13 8.90 3.03
C PRO A 298 23.98 8.06 1.76
N GLU A 299 23.67 8.72 0.63
CA GLU A 299 23.46 8.06 -0.67
C GLU A 299 24.63 7.14 -1.05
N GLN A 300 25.86 7.52 -0.72
CA GLN A 300 27.07 6.75 -1.03
C GLN A 300 27.10 5.39 -0.32
N LYS A 301 26.38 5.24 0.79
CA LYS A 301 26.28 4.01 1.58
C LYS A 301 25.04 3.17 1.29
N SER A 302 24.18 3.58 0.34
CA SER A 302 22.87 2.98 0.07
C SER A 302 22.92 1.47 -0.25
N ASP A 303 24.03 0.97 -0.78
CA ASP A 303 24.19 -0.47 -1.03
C ASP A 303 24.25 -1.30 0.26
N SER A 304 24.61 -0.67 1.38
CA SER A 304 24.64 -1.30 2.71
C SER A 304 23.40 -0.98 3.56
N LEU A 305 22.40 -0.30 3.00
CA LEU A 305 21.21 0.16 3.74
C LEU A 305 20.60 -0.94 4.63
N TYR A 306 20.29 -2.08 4.04
CA TYR A 306 19.58 -3.15 4.76
C TYR A 306 20.47 -3.88 5.77
N ASN A 307 21.79 -3.92 5.55
CA ASN A 307 22.74 -4.42 6.56
C ASN A 307 22.75 -3.50 7.79
N TYR A 308 22.83 -2.19 7.57
CA TYR A 308 22.78 -1.21 8.66
C TYR A 308 21.42 -1.20 9.38
N MET A 309 20.30 -1.36 8.65
CA MET A 309 18.98 -1.50 9.25
C MET A 309 18.91 -2.74 10.16
N LEU A 310 19.45 -3.87 9.70
CA LEU A 310 19.49 -5.09 10.50
C LEU A 310 20.34 -4.94 11.76
N GLU A 311 21.51 -4.32 11.64
CA GLU A 311 22.40 -4.02 12.77
C GLU A 311 21.72 -3.07 13.77
N ASP A 312 21.02 -2.05 13.29
CA ASP A 312 20.32 -1.08 14.13
C ASP A 312 19.15 -1.74 14.89
N LEU A 313 18.33 -2.54 14.22
CA LEU A 313 17.26 -3.30 14.86
C LEU A 313 17.81 -4.34 15.85
N ASN A 314 18.93 -5.00 15.54
CA ASN A 314 19.58 -5.93 16.47
C ASN A 314 20.03 -5.26 17.78
N ARG A 315 20.30 -3.96 17.77
CA ARG A 315 20.68 -3.21 18.99
C ARG A 315 19.49 -2.90 19.90
N TYR A 316 18.31 -2.67 19.34
CA TYR A 316 17.21 -2.04 20.08
C TYR A 316 15.91 -2.82 20.11
N SER A 317 15.75 -3.86 19.28
CA SER A 317 14.50 -4.62 19.17
C SER A 317 14.28 -5.66 20.25
N GLY A 318 15.34 -6.05 20.97
CA GLY A 318 15.36 -7.20 21.87
C GLY A 318 15.62 -8.54 21.18
N TYR A 319 15.90 -8.52 19.87
CA TYR A 319 16.22 -9.71 19.08
C TYR A 319 17.56 -9.56 18.37
N THR A 320 18.22 -10.70 18.14
CA THR A 320 19.39 -10.81 17.27
C THR A 320 19.01 -11.57 16.02
N VAL A 321 19.19 -10.96 14.86
CA VAL A 321 18.87 -11.55 13.56
C VAL A 321 20.14 -11.70 12.75
N THR A 322 20.40 -12.92 12.29
CA THR A 322 21.58 -13.27 11.48
C THR A 322 21.17 -13.94 10.17
N LEU A 323 22.07 -13.86 9.18
CA LEU A 323 21.98 -14.63 7.94
C LEU A 323 23.03 -15.73 7.97
N GLU A 324 22.58 -16.99 7.98
CA GLU A 324 23.45 -18.15 8.14
C GLU A 324 23.12 -19.22 7.11
N LYS A 325 24.14 -19.90 6.57
CA LYS A 325 23.93 -21.13 5.80
C LYS A 325 23.67 -22.28 6.75
N ARG A 326 22.54 -22.97 6.56
CA ARG A 326 22.15 -24.13 7.35
C ARG A 326 21.68 -25.27 6.48
N PRO A 327 21.86 -26.53 6.94
CA PRO A 327 21.26 -27.69 6.29
C PRO A 327 19.72 -27.60 6.41
N VAL A 328 19.04 -27.62 5.26
CA VAL A 328 17.58 -27.52 5.17
C VAL A 328 17.05 -28.67 4.32
N LYS A 329 16.09 -29.42 4.85
CA LYS A 329 15.34 -30.40 4.07
C LYS A 329 14.44 -29.65 3.09
N CYS A 330 14.57 -29.94 1.81
CA CYS A 330 13.84 -29.27 0.73
C CYS A 330 13.44 -30.25 -0.37
N LEU A 331 12.55 -29.83 -1.23
CA LEU A 331 12.18 -30.54 -2.45
C LEU A 331 12.97 -29.95 -3.62
N VAL A 332 13.91 -30.72 -4.12
CA VAL A 332 14.76 -30.33 -5.24
C VAL A 332 14.09 -30.73 -6.54
N LEU A 333 13.77 -29.75 -7.37
CA LEU A 333 13.25 -29.96 -8.71
C LEU A 333 14.41 -30.24 -9.65
N VAL A 334 14.41 -31.40 -10.29
CA VAL A 334 15.46 -31.85 -11.20
C VAL A 334 14.87 -32.33 -12.53
N ARG A 335 15.69 -32.31 -13.58
CA ARG A 335 15.37 -33.01 -14.85
C ARG A 335 15.81 -34.45 -14.78
N THR A 336 14.97 -35.36 -15.30
CA THR A 336 15.25 -36.82 -15.34
C THR A 336 15.73 -37.28 -16.71
N SER A 337 15.70 -36.39 -17.71
CA SER A 337 16.21 -36.70 -19.06
C SER A 337 16.78 -35.42 -19.72
N THR A 338 17.56 -35.63 -20.80
CA THR A 338 18.08 -34.58 -21.66
C THR A 338 17.09 -34.11 -22.72
N LYS A 339 15.96 -34.84 -22.91
CA LYS A 339 14.93 -34.47 -23.87
C LYS A 339 14.23 -33.18 -23.41
N ASP A 340 14.03 -32.25 -24.32
CA ASP A 340 13.33 -31.01 -24.01
C ASP A 340 11.83 -31.15 -24.22
N LYS A 341 11.12 -31.45 -23.13
CA LYS A 341 9.65 -31.49 -23.07
C LYS A 341 9.06 -30.22 -22.47
N LEU A 342 9.90 -29.25 -22.12
CA LEU A 342 9.52 -28.02 -21.44
C LEU A 342 9.43 -26.82 -22.37
N ALA A 343 10.17 -26.85 -23.49
CA ALA A 343 10.29 -25.70 -24.40
C ALA A 343 8.92 -25.13 -24.77
N THR A 344 8.77 -23.84 -24.57
CA THR A 344 7.55 -23.14 -24.95
C THR A 344 7.31 -23.17 -26.44
N LYS A 345 6.04 -23.22 -26.83
CA LYS A 345 5.59 -23.02 -28.22
C LYS A 345 5.37 -21.52 -28.53
N GLY A 346 5.69 -20.62 -27.59
CA GLY A 346 5.46 -19.19 -27.71
C GLY A 346 4.04 -18.77 -27.34
N GLY A 347 3.64 -17.60 -27.77
CA GLY A 347 2.32 -17.03 -27.51
C GLY A 347 2.29 -16.14 -26.26
N GLU A 348 1.10 -15.81 -25.80
CA GLU A 348 0.89 -14.93 -24.66
C GLU A 348 1.43 -15.54 -23.36
N LYS A 349 2.14 -14.75 -22.57
CA LYS A 349 2.67 -15.15 -21.26
C LYS A 349 1.53 -15.37 -20.28
N ARG A 350 1.48 -16.54 -19.65
CA ARG A 350 0.47 -16.90 -18.67
C ARG A 350 1.06 -17.71 -17.52
N SER A 351 0.70 -17.36 -16.28
CA SER A 351 0.98 -18.15 -15.10
C SER A 351 -0.24 -18.16 -14.20
N THR A 352 -0.77 -19.34 -13.90
CA THR A 352 -1.92 -19.51 -12.99
C THR A 352 -1.57 -20.33 -11.75
N PHE A 353 -0.29 -20.75 -11.62
CA PHE A 353 0.14 -21.43 -10.39
C PHE A 353 -0.20 -20.59 -9.14
N PRO A 354 -0.61 -21.20 -8.04
CA PRO A 354 -0.92 -22.63 -7.85
C PRO A 354 -2.42 -22.96 -8.04
N ARG A 355 -3.15 -22.18 -8.82
CA ARG A 355 -4.61 -22.37 -9.05
C ARG A 355 -4.88 -23.69 -9.79
N THR A 356 -6.12 -24.13 -9.79
CA THR A 356 -6.59 -25.31 -10.53
C THR A 356 -7.30 -24.89 -11.81
N PRO A 357 -6.84 -25.26 -13.01
CA PRO A 357 -5.55 -25.90 -13.31
C PRO A 357 -4.38 -24.91 -13.14
N SER A 358 -3.21 -25.45 -12.79
CA SER A 358 -1.96 -24.73 -12.71
C SER A 358 -1.25 -24.74 -14.07
N ILE A 359 -1.11 -23.57 -14.67
CA ILE A 359 -0.56 -23.41 -16.02
C ILE A 359 0.63 -22.45 -15.98
N LEU A 360 1.73 -22.86 -16.61
CA LEU A 360 2.78 -21.97 -17.08
C LEU A 360 2.76 -22.00 -18.62
N ARG A 361 2.74 -20.84 -19.25
CA ARG A 361 2.87 -20.70 -20.69
C ARG A 361 3.80 -19.55 -21.02
N ASN A 362 4.84 -19.83 -21.80
CA ASN A 362 5.86 -18.86 -22.23
C ASN A 362 6.45 -18.03 -21.07
N VAL A 363 6.72 -18.67 -19.93
CA VAL A 363 7.34 -18.08 -18.74
C VAL A 363 8.44 -18.97 -18.18
N PRO A 364 9.43 -18.43 -17.45
CA PRO A 364 10.50 -19.23 -16.86
C PRO A 364 10.00 -20.25 -15.85
N LEU A 365 10.62 -21.45 -15.81
CA LEU A 365 10.28 -22.52 -14.86
C LEU A 365 10.40 -22.07 -13.40
N LYS A 366 11.35 -21.19 -13.09
CA LYS A 366 11.51 -20.61 -11.75
C LYS A 366 10.24 -19.92 -11.20
N ASN A 367 9.30 -19.51 -12.07
CA ASN A 367 8.03 -18.93 -11.62
C ASN A 367 7.22 -19.94 -10.83
N MET A 368 7.20 -21.22 -11.25
CA MET A 368 6.55 -22.29 -10.48
C MET A 368 7.18 -22.44 -9.09
N VAL A 369 8.51 -22.53 -9.03
CA VAL A 369 9.23 -22.69 -7.76
C VAL A 369 8.99 -21.51 -6.82
N ASN A 370 9.02 -20.28 -7.36
CA ASN A 370 8.73 -19.08 -6.57
C ASN A 370 7.31 -19.09 -5.99
N MET A 371 6.33 -19.51 -6.79
CA MET A 371 4.93 -19.57 -6.36
C MET A 371 4.70 -20.67 -5.33
N LEU A 372 5.31 -21.85 -5.50
CA LEU A 372 5.26 -22.95 -4.53
C LEU A 372 5.91 -22.53 -3.20
N ASN A 373 7.01 -21.79 -3.26
CA ASN A 373 7.64 -21.25 -2.06
C ASN A 373 6.81 -20.18 -1.35
N GLY A 374 5.97 -19.44 -2.08
CA GLY A 374 5.04 -18.44 -1.53
C GLY A 374 3.75 -19.04 -0.94
N GLU A 375 3.47 -20.33 -1.18
CA GLU A 375 2.24 -20.97 -0.67
C GLU A 375 2.35 -21.32 0.82
N ILE A 376 1.45 -20.75 1.61
CA ILE A 376 1.41 -20.92 3.09
C ILE A 376 1.08 -22.37 3.47
N ASN A 377 0.20 -23.03 2.70
CA ASN A 377 -0.25 -24.39 2.99
C ASN A 377 0.80 -25.47 2.64
N ILE A 378 1.86 -25.11 1.95
CA ILE A 378 2.96 -26.00 1.60
C ILE A 378 4.12 -25.70 2.55
N LYS A 379 4.51 -26.65 3.38
CA LYS A 379 5.59 -26.45 4.36
C LYS A 379 6.99 -26.58 3.76
N GLU A 380 7.13 -27.38 2.73
CA GLU A 380 8.39 -27.69 2.08
C GLU A 380 8.93 -26.48 1.31
N LEU A 381 10.24 -26.32 1.36
CA LEU A 381 10.97 -25.36 0.53
C LEU A 381 11.37 -26.03 -0.79
N PHE A 382 11.12 -25.39 -1.91
CA PHE A 382 11.45 -25.87 -3.25
C PHE A 382 12.71 -25.20 -3.76
N ILE A 383 13.59 -25.99 -4.37
CA ILE A 383 14.83 -25.54 -5.01
C ILE A 383 14.84 -25.99 -6.46
N ASP A 384 15.15 -25.10 -7.38
CA ASP A 384 15.31 -25.41 -8.81
C ASP A 384 16.76 -25.78 -9.13
N GLU A 385 17.02 -27.03 -9.39
CA GLU A 385 18.30 -27.57 -9.89
C GLU A 385 18.14 -28.19 -11.28
N THR A 386 17.12 -27.80 -12.03
CA THR A 386 16.90 -28.31 -13.41
C THR A 386 17.94 -27.80 -14.40
N GLY A 387 18.59 -26.68 -14.10
CA GLY A 387 19.47 -25.97 -15.04
C GLY A 387 18.74 -25.42 -16.27
N TYR A 388 17.39 -25.42 -16.28
CA TYR A 388 16.60 -24.97 -17.43
C TYR A 388 16.44 -23.44 -17.43
N THR A 389 16.95 -22.80 -18.46
CA THR A 389 16.97 -21.32 -18.56
C THR A 389 15.91 -20.75 -19.50
N GLY A 390 15.28 -21.60 -20.35
CA GLY A 390 14.25 -21.18 -21.29
C GLY A 390 12.88 -20.93 -20.65
N ASN A 391 11.97 -20.35 -21.43
CA ASN A 391 10.56 -20.34 -21.08
C ASN A 391 9.94 -21.71 -21.30
N VAL A 392 8.93 -22.05 -20.50
CA VAL A 392 8.29 -23.35 -20.51
C VAL A 392 6.79 -23.26 -20.79
N ASP A 393 6.25 -24.38 -21.32
CA ASP A 393 4.82 -24.67 -21.32
C ASP A 393 4.59 -25.91 -20.46
N LEU A 394 3.92 -25.71 -19.32
CA LEU A 394 3.63 -26.78 -18.35
C LEU A 394 2.22 -26.60 -17.81
N GLU A 395 1.50 -27.72 -17.68
CA GLU A 395 0.16 -27.78 -17.11
C GLU A 395 0.03 -28.97 -16.17
N VAL A 396 -0.44 -28.71 -14.96
CA VAL A 396 -0.78 -29.72 -13.95
C VAL A 396 -2.17 -29.43 -13.39
N SER A 397 -2.83 -30.44 -12.82
CA SER A 397 -4.21 -30.35 -12.32
C SER A 397 -4.37 -29.35 -11.18
N GLY A 398 -3.28 -29.04 -10.48
CA GLY A 398 -3.21 -28.13 -9.35
C GLY A 398 -2.26 -28.65 -8.29
N VAL A 399 -2.02 -27.85 -7.24
CA VAL A 399 -1.13 -28.21 -6.14
C VAL A 399 -1.97 -28.58 -4.92
N LYS A 400 -2.63 -29.74 -4.96
CA LYS A 400 -3.40 -30.26 -3.82
C LYS A 400 -2.49 -30.92 -2.78
N ASP A 401 -1.52 -31.69 -3.27
CA ASP A 401 -0.51 -32.39 -2.48
C ASP A 401 0.77 -32.62 -3.32
N ILE A 402 1.88 -32.82 -2.64
CA ILE A 402 3.19 -32.98 -3.27
C ILE A 402 3.31 -34.25 -4.09
N ALA A 403 2.66 -35.34 -3.67
CA ALA A 403 2.74 -36.62 -4.38
C ALA A 403 2.06 -36.54 -5.76
N THR A 404 0.91 -35.91 -5.84
CA THR A 404 0.20 -35.62 -7.08
C THR A 404 1.01 -34.70 -7.99
N LEU A 405 1.53 -33.57 -7.44
CA LEU A 405 2.40 -32.67 -8.21
C LEU A 405 3.61 -33.40 -8.79
N LYS A 406 4.32 -34.21 -7.97
CA LYS A 406 5.47 -35.00 -8.40
C LYS A 406 5.12 -35.93 -9.58
N LYS A 407 4.01 -36.65 -9.47
CA LYS A 407 3.53 -37.60 -10.52
C LYS A 407 3.23 -36.85 -11.83
N GLU A 408 2.61 -35.67 -11.75
CA GLU A 408 2.26 -34.91 -12.95
C GLU A 408 3.48 -34.26 -13.60
N LEU A 409 4.48 -33.83 -12.82
CA LEU A 409 5.74 -33.31 -13.32
C LEU A 409 6.55 -34.31 -14.12
N GLN A 410 6.40 -35.63 -13.84
CA GLN A 410 7.06 -36.68 -14.58
C GLN A 410 6.70 -36.70 -16.08
N LYS A 411 5.52 -36.20 -16.46
CA LYS A 411 5.13 -36.05 -17.88
C LYS A 411 6.10 -35.15 -18.66
N TYR A 412 6.76 -34.26 -17.94
CA TYR A 412 7.71 -33.27 -18.47
C TYR A 412 9.16 -33.65 -18.21
N ASP A 413 9.43 -34.92 -17.83
CA ASP A 413 10.75 -35.38 -17.38
C ASP A 413 11.33 -34.51 -16.24
N LEU A 414 10.44 -34.08 -15.32
CA LEU A 414 10.78 -33.41 -14.08
C LEU A 414 10.48 -34.34 -12.90
N ASP A 415 11.29 -34.21 -11.84
CA ASP A 415 11.09 -34.94 -10.59
C ASP A 415 11.32 -34.01 -9.39
N LEU A 416 10.59 -34.27 -8.29
CA LEU A 416 10.80 -33.64 -7.00
C LEU A 416 11.47 -34.62 -6.05
N ARG A 417 12.69 -34.33 -5.61
CA ARG A 417 13.47 -35.16 -4.70
C ARG A 417 13.60 -34.52 -3.34
N PRO A 418 13.21 -35.22 -2.26
CA PRO A 418 13.48 -34.75 -0.91
C PRO A 418 14.98 -34.92 -0.65
N GLU A 419 15.66 -33.81 -0.48
CA GLU A 419 17.11 -33.74 -0.25
C GLU A 419 17.44 -32.64 0.76
N GLU A 420 18.67 -32.63 1.26
CA GLU A 420 19.18 -31.58 2.13
C GLU A 420 20.11 -30.67 1.35
N ARG A 421 19.97 -29.35 1.56
CA ARG A 421 20.84 -28.34 0.94
C ARG A 421 21.30 -27.31 1.98
N GLN A 422 22.52 -26.84 1.81
CA GLN A 422 23.03 -25.69 2.56
C GLN A 422 22.42 -24.40 2.01
N LEU A 423 21.38 -23.90 2.68
CA LEU A 423 20.64 -22.75 2.23
C LEU A 423 20.88 -21.56 3.18
N LEU A 424 20.97 -20.37 2.61
CA LEU A 424 20.97 -19.16 3.39
C LEU A 424 19.62 -19.00 4.08
N MET A 425 19.62 -18.85 5.39
CA MET A 425 18.45 -18.69 6.25
C MET A 425 18.58 -17.43 7.08
N MET A 426 17.47 -16.78 7.37
CA MET A 426 17.39 -15.69 8.34
C MET A 426 16.95 -16.25 9.69
N ILE A 427 17.79 -16.09 10.69
CA ILE A 427 17.58 -16.67 12.02
C ILE A 427 17.30 -15.53 13.00
N ILE A 428 16.15 -15.59 13.66
CA ILE A 428 15.73 -14.63 14.68
C ILE A 428 15.83 -15.32 16.04
N LYS A 429 16.60 -14.75 16.98
CA LYS A 429 16.78 -15.22 18.33
C LYS A 429 16.54 -14.10 19.34
N ASP A 430 16.19 -14.47 20.57
CA ASP A 430 16.23 -13.51 21.66
C ASP A 430 17.63 -12.95 21.83
N GLN A 431 17.73 -11.66 22.11
CA GLN A 431 19.00 -11.05 22.45
C GLN A 431 19.42 -11.56 23.83
N LEU A 432 20.62 -12.12 23.93
CA LEU A 432 21.20 -12.49 25.22
C LEU A 432 21.55 -11.19 25.97
N ASN A 433 20.93 -10.98 27.12
CA ASN A 433 21.25 -9.88 28.05
C ASN A 433 22.66 -10.02 28.62
#